data_54d93ccaafa882d8c68928c000cd5169
#
_entry.id   54d93ccaafa882d8c68928c000cd5169
#
_cell.length_a   1.000
_cell.length_b   1.000
_cell.length_c   1.000
_cell.angle_alpha   90.00
_cell.angle_beta   90.00
_cell.angle_gamma   90.00
#
_symmetry.space_group_name_H-M   'P 1'
#
loop_
_entity.id
_entity.type
_entity.pdbx_description
1 polymer ?
#
loop_
_entity_poly.entity_id
_entity_poly.type
_entity_poly.pdbx_seq_one_letter_code
_entity_poly.pdbx_strand_id
1 'polypeptide(L)'
;MILYLVFVMVPIGFNLGPLALNGVRLVLLVMILPLMTQLLAGKYDGVFVFDILFILHILWAVVALAVNNPNQVIQNIGSVGAEFLGGYVLARAYIRTPADFLALCRFLVLSVCLTLPLAVYETVTGRPILLELINKLPGITAVANVIYERRMGLDRVQLAFAHPIHYGLYCSVAFSLAFVALSDVSRPVWRYVSSAVLGFCCFLSLSSGALLALILQMFLIGWSWLFGKTPRRWLMLVGLFGLLYLTVALLSNRTPMKVFMSYATFSAATAYMRSIMMDWGMVNVWSSPIFGIGLNDWVRPASIHSNSLDNFWLLMAMRYGIPGFTLLVLGYGLAILQIGHRKFDGDPVLTHIRRAWVFTFLGLSFTLTTVAVWTSIYSFVFFMFGAGVWLIKARPQGADPAGADSRAASGTDAVARTGSDAPQRAALRRWAAPALTAAPALTPAPAPVPALAPQAKAADPSPPILAEVPSRHPSRTGTATRYSRFAHRSGLRDPGPDDPDPDDPDPNDIGPR
;
A
#
# COMPACT_ATOMS: atom_id res chain seq x y z
N MET A 1 -14.06 -12.31 0.94
CA MET A 1 -12.62 -12.13 1.08
C MET A 1 -11.83 -12.50 -0.17
N ILE A 2 -11.88 -13.75 -0.67
CA ILE A 2 -11.11 -14.16 -1.87
C ILE A 2 -11.43 -13.27 -3.08
N LEU A 3 -12.69 -13.03 -3.38
CA LEU A 3 -13.13 -12.17 -4.47
C LEU A 3 -12.54 -10.74 -4.35
N TYR A 4 -12.52 -10.18 -3.14
CA TYR A 4 -11.88 -8.89 -2.86
C TYR A 4 -10.39 -8.90 -3.22
N LEU A 5 -9.63 -9.92 -2.77
CA LEU A 5 -8.19 -10.04 -3.04
C LEU A 5 -7.90 -10.23 -4.53
N VAL A 6 -8.75 -10.95 -5.25
CA VAL A 6 -8.66 -11.08 -6.71
C VAL A 6 -8.87 -9.71 -7.39
N PHE A 7 -9.87 -8.93 -6.96
CA PHE A 7 -10.11 -7.60 -7.51
C PHE A 7 -9.04 -6.56 -7.13
N VAL A 8 -8.29 -6.78 -6.05
CA VAL A 8 -7.10 -5.95 -5.77
C VAL A 8 -6.04 -6.13 -6.85
N MET A 9 -5.86 -7.37 -7.34
CA MET A 9 -4.85 -7.69 -8.36
C MET A 9 -5.32 -7.42 -9.78
N VAL A 10 -6.62 -7.59 -10.04
CA VAL A 10 -7.22 -7.45 -11.37
C VAL A 10 -8.24 -6.31 -11.32
N PRO A 11 -7.85 -5.06 -11.60
CA PRO A 11 -8.71 -3.88 -11.49
C PRO A 11 -9.69 -3.82 -12.66
N ILE A 12 -10.73 -4.65 -12.59
CA ILE A 12 -11.87 -4.59 -13.48
C ILE A 12 -12.78 -3.46 -12.99
N GLY A 13 -13.00 -2.47 -13.84
CA GLY A 13 -13.88 -1.34 -13.58
C GLY A 13 -14.99 -1.23 -14.62
N PHE A 14 -16.06 -0.58 -14.25
CA PHE A 14 -17.14 -0.17 -15.14
C PHE A 14 -17.74 1.15 -14.65
N ASN A 15 -18.29 1.91 -15.57
CA ASN A 15 -18.93 3.17 -15.24
C ASN A 15 -20.46 2.96 -15.11
N LEU A 16 -21.00 3.31 -13.95
CA LEU A 16 -22.43 3.34 -13.71
C LEU A 16 -22.88 4.80 -13.61
N GLY A 17 -23.20 5.41 -14.75
CA GLY A 17 -23.45 6.86 -14.83
C GLY A 17 -22.18 7.64 -14.39
N PRO A 18 -22.29 8.59 -13.44
CA PRO A 18 -21.16 9.38 -12.98
C PRO A 18 -20.22 8.64 -12.03
N LEU A 19 -20.56 7.41 -11.62
CA LEU A 19 -19.80 6.61 -10.67
C LEU A 19 -18.87 5.64 -11.40
N ALA A 20 -17.56 5.86 -11.28
CA ALA A 20 -16.55 4.89 -11.68
C ALA A 20 -16.40 3.84 -10.58
N LEU A 21 -16.96 2.67 -10.80
CA LEU A 21 -16.90 1.53 -9.89
C LEU A 21 -15.82 0.56 -10.36
N ASN A 22 -14.99 0.11 -9.42
CA ASN A 22 -14.10 -1.03 -9.65
C ASN A 22 -14.55 -2.22 -8.79
N GLY A 23 -14.08 -3.42 -9.10
CA GLY A 23 -14.47 -4.64 -8.41
C GLY A 23 -14.23 -4.56 -6.89
N VAL A 24 -13.15 -3.91 -6.44
CA VAL A 24 -12.87 -3.67 -5.01
C VAL A 24 -13.98 -2.83 -4.38
N ARG A 25 -14.31 -1.67 -4.99
CA ARG A 25 -15.38 -0.78 -4.48
C ARG A 25 -16.74 -1.48 -4.44
N LEU A 26 -17.04 -2.26 -5.47
CA LEU A 26 -18.31 -3.00 -5.52
C LEU A 26 -18.44 -3.95 -4.32
N VAL A 27 -17.42 -4.77 -4.06
CA VAL A 27 -17.44 -5.70 -2.93
C VAL A 27 -17.53 -4.93 -1.61
N LEU A 28 -16.77 -3.85 -1.46
CA LEU A 28 -16.74 -3.07 -0.22
C LEU A 28 -18.04 -2.31 0.03
N LEU A 29 -18.66 -1.71 -0.99
CA LEU A 29 -19.94 -1.01 -0.84
C LEU A 29 -21.06 -1.94 -0.37
N VAL A 30 -21.08 -3.17 -0.88
CA VAL A 30 -22.06 -4.18 -0.43
C VAL A 30 -21.79 -4.63 1.01
N MET A 31 -20.51 -4.78 1.37
CA MET A 31 -20.12 -5.40 2.64
C MET A 31 -19.94 -4.41 3.80
N ILE A 32 -19.68 -3.12 3.53
CA ILE A 32 -19.29 -2.17 4.57
C ILE A 32 -20.37 -1.95 5.64
N LEU A 33 -21.63 -1.77 5.23
CA LEU A 33 -22.72 -1.52 6.19
C LEU A 33 -22.97 -2.71 7.12
N PRO A 34 -23.18 -3.96 6.62
CA PRO A 34 -23.39 -5.09 7.52
C PRO A 34 -22.17 -5.43 8.38
N LEU A 35 -20.94 -5.22 7.86
CA LEU A 35 -19.74 -5.47 8.64
C LEU A 35 -19.49 -4.39 9.69
N MET A 36 -19.75 -3.12 9.37
CA MET A 36 -19.60 -2.01 10.31
C MET A 36 -20.61 -2.13 11.47
N THR A 37 -21.86 -2.45 11.18
CA THR A 37 -22.87 -2.68 12.24
C THR A 37 -22.48 -3.83 13.17
N GLN A 38 -21.92 -4.90 12.61
CA GLN A 38 -21.42 -6.03 13.41
C GLN A 38 -20.16 -5.67 14.21
N LEU A 39 -19.25 -4.84 13.68
CA LEU A 39 -18.12 -4.32 14.41
C LEU A 39 -18.58 -3.49 15.63
N LEU A 40 -19.49 -2.55 15.40
CA LEU A 40 -20.03 -1.68 16.46
C LEU A 40 -20.83 -2.47 17.51
N ALA A 41 -21.48 -3.58 17.10
CA ALA A 41 -22.10 -4.55 18.01
C ALA A 41 -21.09 -5.45 18.76
N GLY A 42 -19.78 -5.24 18.57
CA GLY A 42 -18.73 -5.96 19.30
C GLY A 42 -18.43 -7.38 18.80
N LYS A 43 -18.97 -7.81 17.64
CA LYS A 43 -18.81 -9.18 17.17
C LYS A 43 -17.38 -9.58 16.80
N TYR A 44 -16.50 -8.61 16.50
CA TYR A 44 -15.13 -8.86 16.04
C TYR A 44 -14.13 -8.55 17.16
N ASP A 45 -14.24 -9.28 18.28
CA ASP A 45 -13.43 -9.13 19.50
C ASP A 45 -13.60 -7.77 20.21
N GLY A 46 -14.73 -7.10 19.98
CA GLY A 46 -15.05 -5.79 20.53
C GLY A 46 -14.57 -4.62 19.67
N VAL A 47 -14.89 -3.43 20.15
CA VAL A 47 -14.47 -2.16 19.52
C VAL A 47 -13.22 -1.66 20.24
N PHE A 48 -12.18 -1.36 19.51
CA PHE A 48 -10.95 -0.79 20.04
C PHE A 48 -10.91 0.74 19.83
N VAL A 49 -10.08 1.44 20.59
CA VAL A 49 -9.92 2.90 20.49
C VAL A 49 -9.52 3.32 19.05
N PHE A 50 -8.66 2.58 18.40
CA PHE A 50 -8.24 2.90 17.03
C PHE A 50 -9.36 2.65 15.99
N ASP A 51 -10.34 1.77 16.24
CA ASP A 51 -11.54 1.66 15.40
C ASP A 51 -12.32 2.98 15.42
N ILE A 52 -12.50 3.54 16.62
CA ILE A 52 -13.18 4.82 16.82
C ILE A 52 -12.39 5.94 16.15
N LEU A 53 -11.06 5.97 16.31
CA LEU A 53 -10.21 6.99 15.68
C LEU A 53 -10.27 6.93 14.15
N PHE A 54 -10.35 5.74 13.55
CA PHE A 54 -10.50 5.59 12.10
C PHE A 54 -11.89 6.04 11.61
N ILE A 55 -12.95 5.74 12.36
CA ILE A 55 -14.29 6.25 12.05
C ILE A 55 -14.30 7.79 12.16
N LEU A 56 -13.74 8.34 13.24
CA LEU A 56 -13.64 9.78 13.43
C LEU A 56 -12.79 10.47 12.34
N HIS A 57 -11.71 9.81 11.86
CA HIS A 57 -10.94 10.31 10.72
C HIS A 57 -11.80 10.47 9.48
N ILE A 58 -12.64 9.48 9.14
CA ILE A 58 -13.53 9.57 7.97
C ILE A 58 -14.64 10.61 8.19
N LEU A 59 -15.22 10.68 9.38
CA LEU A 59 -16.22 11.70 9.72
C LEU A 59 -15.60 13.10 9.62
N TRP A 60 -14.37 13.28 10.09
CA TRP A 60 -13.66 14.54 9.94
C TRP A 60 -13.35 14.86 8.46
N ALA A 61 -12.98 13.86 7.67
CA ALA A 61 -12.77 14.04 6.23
C ALA A 61 -14.06 14.49 5.52
N VAL A 62 -15.26 14.03 5.94
CA VAL A 62 -16.56 14.55 5.46
C VAL A 62 -16.65 16.05 5.76
N VAL A 63 -16.38 16.47 6.99
CA VAL A 63 -16.44 17.88 7.40
C VAL A 63 -15.43 18.73 6.60
N ALA A 64 -14.19 18.28 6.51
CA ALA A 64 -13.13 18.98 5.78
C ALA A 64 -13.47 19.17 4.29
N LEU A 65 -14.04 18.16 3.65
CA LEU A 65 -14.49 18.26 2.25
C LEU A 65 -15.77 19.07 2.10
N ALA A 66 -16.69 19.03 3.06
CA ALA A 66 -17.90 19.87 3.03
C ALA A 66 -17.55 21.37 3.05
N VAL A 67 -16.48 21.73 3.76
CA VAL A 67 -15.98 23.12 3.79
C VAL A 67 -15.28 23.50 2.48
N ASN A 68 -14.45 22.63 1.92
CA ASN A 68 -13.59 22.96 0.77
C ASN A 68 -14.21 22.59 -0.59
N ASN A 69 -14.92 21.47 -0.68
CA ASN A 69 -15.41 20.87 -1.94
C ASN A 69 -16.79 20.23 -1.74
N PRO A 70 -17.85 20.99 -1.40
CA PRO A 70 -19.16 20.46 -1.01
C PRO A 70 -19.79 19.53 -2.06
N ASN A 71 -19.61 19.83 -3.34
CA ASN A 71 -20.17 19.06 -4.44
C ASN A 71 -19.48 17.69 -4.67
N GLN A 72 -18.31 17.46 -4.05
CA GLN A 72 -17.52 16.24 -4.26
C GLN A 72 -17.49 15.34 -3.01
N VAL A 73 -18.16 15.74 -1.92
CA VAL A 73 -18.14 15.00 -0.64
C VAL A 73 -18.62 13.56 -0.83
N ILE A 74 -19.81 13.38 -1.39
CA ILE A 74 -20.41 12.05 -1.54
C ILE A 74 -19.56 11.15 -2.43
N GLN A 75 -19.10 11.66 -3.56
CA GLN A 75 -18.29 10.89 -4.51
C GLN A 75 -16.93 10.51 -3.93
N ASN A 76 -16.25 11.45 -3.27
CA ASN A 76 -14.91 11.20 -2.72
C ASN A 76 -14.96 10.35 -1.46
N ILE A 77 -15.79 10.71 -0.47
CA ILE A 77 -15.90 9.93 0.77
C ILE A 77 -16.53 8.57 0.53
N GLY A 78 -17.52 8.47 -0.37
CA GLY A 78 -18.09 7.18 -0.76
C GLY A 78 -17.04 6.22 -1.32
N SER A 79 -16.07 6.71 -2.09
CA SER A 79 -15.00 5.86 -2.62
C SER A 79 -13.85 5.65 -1.62
N VAL A 80 -13.28 6.73 -1.08
CA VAL A 80 -12.11 6.67 -0.19
C VAL A 80 -12.48 6.07 1.18
N GLY A 81 -13.64 6.45 1.74
CA GLY A 81 -14.14 5.89 2.98
C GLY A 81 -14.46 4.41 2.88
N ALA A 82 -15.09 3.97 1.76
CA ALA A 82 -15.32 2.56 1.50
C ALA A 82 -14.01 1.78 1.33
N GLU A 83 -13.04 2.32 0.59
CA GLU A 83 -11.72 1.69 0.41
C GLU A 83 -10.96 1.58 1.74
N PHE A 84 -11.01 2.60 2.58
CA PHE A 84 -10.33 2.63 3.88
C PHE A 84 -11.02 1.76 4.92
N LEU A 85 -12.22 2.17 5.37
CA LEU A 85 -12.96 1.47 6.42
C LEU A 85 -13.46 0.10 5.96
N GLY A 86 -13.93 0.01 4.70
CA GLY A 86 -14.43 -1.25 4.15
C GLY A 86 -13.32 -2.30 4.07
N GLY A 87 -12.14 -1.96 3.55
CA GLY A 87 -10.99 -2.87 3.53
C GLY A 87 -10.59 -3.29 4.94
N TYR A 88 -10.46 -2.34 5.86
CA TYR A 88 -10.11 -2.57 7.25
C TYR A 88 -11.10 -3.50 7.96
N VAL A 89 -12.41 -3.21 7.89
CA VAL A 89 -13.44 -4.00 8.59
C VAL A 89 -13.65 -5.36 7.94
N LEU A 90 -13.51 -5.45 6.61
CA LEU A 90 -13.54 -6.74 5.90
C LEU A 90 -12.48 -7.71 6.45
N ALA A 91 -11.25 -7.22 6.64
CA ALA A 91 -10.20 -8.04 7.24
C ALA A 91 -10.52 -8.43 8.68
N ARG A 92 -10.99 -7.49 9.51
CA ARG A 92 -11.41 -7.75 10.88
C ARG A 92 -12.48 -8.83 11.01
N ALA A 93 -13.39 -8.88 10.02
CA ALA A 93 -14.48 -9.85 10.01
C ALA A 93 -14.03 -11.27 9.62
N TYR A 94 -13.10 -11.35 8.66
CA TYR A 94 -12.75 -12.65 8.04
C TYR A 94 -11.40 -13.23 8.48
N ILE A 95 -10.51 -12.42 9.06
CA ILE A 95 -9.20 -12.88 9.56
C ILE A 95 -9.21 -12.79 11.08
N ARG A 96 -9.52 -13.91 11.74
CA ARG A 96 -9.74 -13.94 13.19
C ARG A 96 -8.95 -15.04 13.92
N THR A 97 -8.33 -15.94 13.15
CA THR A 97 -7.56 -17.06 13.67
C THR A 97 -6.16 -17.11 13.05
N PRO A 98 -5.20 -17.79 13.68
CA PRO A 98 -3.91 -18.05 13.06
C PRO A 98 -4.04 -18.74 11.69
N ALA A 99 -5.00 -19.69 11.57
CA ALA A 99 -5.24 -20.41 10.32
C ALA A 99 -5.70 -19.48 9.18
N ASP A 100 -6.62 -18.56 9.46
CA ASP A 100 -7.09 -17.56 8.48
C ASP A 100 -5.94 -16.66 8.02
N PHE A 101 -5.13 -16.18 8.97
CA PHE A 101 -3.99 -15.32 8.66
C PHE A 101 -2.94 -16.05 7.83
N LEU A 102 -2.60 -17.29 8.17
CA LEU A 102 -1.66 -18.10 7.41
C LEU A 102 -2.20 -18.47 6.02
N ALA A 103 -3.52 -18.68 5.88
CA ALA A 103 -4.17 -18.87 4.58
C ALA A 103 -4.06 -17.61 3.71
N LEU A 104 -4.28 -16.42 4.30
CA LEU A 104 -4.05 -15.14 3.63
C LEU A 104 -2.59 -14.99 3.18
N CYS A 105 -1.62 -15.30 4.05
CA CYS A 105 -0.20 -15.25 3.69
C CYS A 105 0.12 -16.16 2.50
N ARG A 106 -0.40 -17.40 2.49
CA ARG A 106 -0.20 -18.35 1.38
C ARG A 106 -0.83 -17.85 0.09
N PHE A 107 -2.03 -17.27 0.17
CA PHE A 107 -2.68 -16.67 -0.99
C PHE A 107 -1.83 -15.54 -1.59
N LEU A 108 -1.31 -14.63 -0.77
CA LEU A 108 -0.45 -13.52 -1.24
C LEU A 108 0.83 -14.03 -1.87
N VAL A 109 1.49 -15.01 -1.26
CA VAL A 109 2.70 -15.63 -1.82
C VAL A 109 2.40 -16.27 -3.17
N LEU A 110 1.35 -17.09 -3.25
CA LEU A 110 0.95 -17.76 -4.49
C LEU A 110 0.62 -16.75 -5.58
N SER A 111 -0.15 -15.71 -5.24
CA SER A 111 -0.56 -14.68 -6.19
C SER A 111 0.64 -13.96 -6.82
N VAL A 112 1.64 -13.56 -6.00
CA VAL A 112 2.86 -12.92 -6.55
C VAL A 112 3.70 -13.91 -7.34
N CYS A 113 3.85 -15.16 -6.89
CA CYS A 113 4.59 -16.18 -7.64
C CYS A 113 3.97 -16.43 -9.02
N LEU A 114 2.64 -16.42 -9.13
CA LEU A 114 1.94 -16.57 -10.41
C LEU A 114 2.16 -15.37 -11.34
N THR A 115 2.42 -14.17 -10.81
CA THR A 115 2.70 -12.99 -11.64
C THR A 115 4.14 -12.92 -12.14
N LEU A 116 5.06 -13.74 -11.60
CA LEU A 116 6.49 -13.68 -11.96
C LEU A 116 6.76 -13.76 -13.47
N PRO A 117 6.23 -14.73 -14.23
CA PRO A 117 6.51 -14.81 -15.67
C PRO A 117 6.01 -13.57 -16.44
N LEU A 118 4.85 -13.03 -16.05
CA LEU A 118 4.31 -11.81 -16.64
C LEU A 118 5.16 -10.58 -16.29
N ALA A 119 5.65 -10.51 -15.05
CA ALA A 119 6.52 -9.43 -14.58
C ALA A 119 7.88 -9.43 -15.31
N VAL A 120 8.48 -10.61 -15.54
CA VAL A 120 9.71 -10.75 -16.32
C VAL A 120 9.47 -10.35 -17.78
N TYR A 121 8.36 -10.77 -18.37
CA TYR A 121 8.01 -10.36 -19.73
C TYR A 121 7.85 -8.84 -19.84
N GLU A 122 7.08 -8.22 -18.94
CA GLU A 122 6.82 -6.78 -18.95
C GLU A 122 8.10 -5.95 -18.79
N THR A 123 9.02 -6.34 -17.89
CA THR A 123 10.26 -5.58 -17.65
C THR A 123 11.22 -5.60 -18.85
N VAL A 124 11.14 -6.64 -19.71
CA VAL A 124 11.97 -6.76 -20.92
C VAL A 124 11.33 -6.09 -22.13
N THR A 125 10.00 -6.20 -22.27
CA THR A 125 9.27 -5.74 -23.47
C THR A 125 8.59 -4.39 -23.30
N GLY A 126 8.43 -3.90 -22.05
CA GLY A 126 7.66 -2.71 -21.72
C GLY A 126 6.13 -2.87 -21.91
N ARG A 127 5.65 -4.11 -22.13
CA ARG A 127 4.23 -4.37 -22.45
C ARG A 127 3.52 -5.08 -21.30
N PRO A 128 2.58 -4.42 -20.62
CA PRO A 128 1.77 -5.04 -19.57
C PRO A 128 0.65 -5.91 -20.19
N ILE A 129 0.97 -7.14 -20.58
CA ILE A 129 0.04 -8.06 -21.28
C ILE A 129 -1.29 -8.19 -20.53
N LEU A 130 -1.25 -8.32 -19.20
CA LEU A 130 -2.45 -8.50 -18.40
C LEU A 130 -3.40 -7.30 -18.55
N LEU A 131 -2.86 -6.10 -18.53
CA LEU A 131 -3.61 -4.87 -18.72
C LEU A 131 -4.15 -4.75 -20.16
N GLU A 132 -3.30 -5.08 -21.17
CA GLU A 132 -3.72 -5.12 -22.57
C GLU A 132 -4.87 -6.11 -22.80
N LEU A 133 -4.83 -7.28 -22.14
CA LEU A 133 -5.87 -8.30 -22.26
C LEU A 133 -7.20 -7.83 -21.63
N ILE A 134 -7.14 -7.21 -20.44
CA ILE A 134 -8.33 -6.67 -19.77
C ILE A 134 -8.95 -5.56 -20.60
N ASN A 135 -8.14 -4.67 -21.19
CA ASN A 135 -8.62 -3.56 -22.02
C ASN A 135 -9.31 -4.01 -23.34
N LYS A 136 -9.11 -5.26 -23.76
CA LYS A 136 -9.81 -5.83 -24.94
C LYS A 136 -11.23 -6.33 -24.60
N LEU A 137 -11.58 -6.43 -23.32
CA LEU A 137 -12.90 -6.90 -22.91
C LEU A 137 -13.94 -5.77 -23.07
N PRO A 138 -15.04 -6.00 -23.83
CA PRO A 138 -16.04 -4.98 -24.07
C PRO A 138 -16.75 -4.59 -22.79
N GLY A 139 -17.00 -3.28 -22.60
CA GLY A 139 -17.70 -2.76 -21.43
C GLY A 139 -16.91 -2.75 -20.12
N ILE A 140 -15.66 -3.19 -20.15
CA ILE A 140 -14.77 -3.16 -18.98
C ILE A 140 -13.76 -2.03 -19.15
N THR A 141 -13.63 -1.21 -18.13
CA THR A 141 -12.56 -0.21 -18.02
C THR A 141 -11.46 -0.76 -17.13
N ALA A 142 -10.24 -0.77 -17.62
CA ALA A 142 -9.08 -1.07 -16.81
C ALA A 142 -8.35 0.23 -16.44
N VAL A 143 -7.28 0.08 -15.70
CA VAL A 143 -6.34 1.16 -15.41
C VAL A 143 -5.67 1.62 -16.71
N ALA A 144 -5.36 2.91 -16.82
CA ALA A 144 -4.64 3.45 -17.96
C ALA A 144 -3.26 2.78 -18.11
N ASN A 145 -2.93 2.41 -19.34
CA ASN A 145 -1.57 2.00 -19.67
C ASN A 145 -0.71 3.26 -19.81
N VAL A 146 0.15 3.50 -18.81
CA VAL A 146 1.06 4.65 -18.78
C VAL A 146 2.48 4.15 -19.00
N ILE A 147 3.17 4.73 -19.99
CA ILE A 147 4.58 4.47 -20.23
C ILE A 147 5.38 5.24 -19.18
N TYR A 148 6.12 4.51 -18.36
CA TYR A 148 6.98 5.08 -17.33
C TYR A 148 8.43 5.13 -17.85
N GLU A 149 9.15 6.13 -17.37
CA GLU A 149 10.59 6.25 -17.63
C GLU A 149 11.34 4.99 -17.18
N ARG A 150 12.22 4.49 -18.05
CA ARG A 150 13.07 3.32 -17.77
C ARG A 150 14.03 3.62 -16.62
N ARG A 151 14.28 2.60 -15.81
CA ARG A 151 15.28 2.68 -14.75
C ARG A 151 16.26 1.53 -14.87
N MET A 152 17.53 1.81 -14.76
CA MET A 152 18.59 0.80 -14.89
C MET A 152 18.52 0.04 -16.24
N GLY A 153 18.02 0.67 -17.29
CA GLY A 153 17.83 0.04 -18.61
C GLY A 153 16.61 -0.87 -18.75
N LEU A 154 15.82 -1.04 -17.70
CA LEU A 154 14.65 -1.91 -17.65
C LEU A 154 13.34 -1.10 -17.63
N ASP A 155 12.27 -1.67 -18.16
CA ASP A 155 10.93 -1.13 -18.04
C ASP A 155 10.34 -1.48 -16.66
N ARG A 156 9.56 -0.57 -16.10
CA ARG A 156 8.99 -0.71 -14.75
C ARG A 156 7.71 -1.54 -14.78
N VAL A 157 7.68 -2.60 -14.00
CA VAL A 157 6.54 -3.53 -13.96
C VAL A 157 5.39 -2.96 -13.12
N GLN A 158 4.21 -2.86 -13.72
CA GLN A 158 2.94 -2.52 -13.06
C GLN A 158 1.92 -3.66 -13.11
N LEU A 159 2.04 -4.60 -14.05
CA LEU A 159 1.05 -5.65 -14.36
C LEU A 159 -0.33 -5.07 -14.65
N ALA A 160 -1.28 -5.28 -13.73
CA ALA A 160 -2.63 -4.71 -13.79
C ALA A 160 -2.86 -3.65 -12.72
N PHE A 161 -1.85 -3.26 -11.95
CA PHE A 161 -1.99 -2.19 -10.96
C PHE A 161 -1.94 -0.80 -11.61
N ALA A 162 -2.49 0.20 -10.91
CA ALA A 162 -2.54 1.58 -11.41
C ALA A 162 -1.16 2.24 -11.58
N HIS A 163 -0.13 1.69 -10.94
CA HIS A 163 1.23 2.23 -10.98
C HIS A 163 2.25 1.15 -10.57
N PRO A 164 3.49 1.15 -11.09
CA PRO A 164 4.54 0.23 -10.67
C PRO A 164 4.81 0.22 -9.16
N ILE A 165 4.69 1.38 -8.49
CA ILE A 165 4.79 1.48 -7.03
C ILE A 165 3.79 0.55 -6.33
N HIS A 166 2.57 0.44 -6.84
CA HIS A 166 1.51 -0.39 -6.26
C HIS A 166 1.82 -1.88 -6.34
N TYR A 167 2.33 -2.35 -7.49
CA TYR A 167 2.80 -3.72 -7.63
C TYR A 167 3.95 -4.02 -6.65
N GLY A 168 4.94 -3.14 -6.60
CA GLY A 168 6.06 -3.28 -5.68
C GLY A 168 5.64 -3.29 -4.21
N LEU A 169 4.68 -2.44 -3.80
CA LEU A 169 4.12 -2.43 -2.45
C LEU A 169 3.37 -3.73 -2.13
N TYR A 170 2.58 -4.24 -3.08
CA TYR A 170 1.89 -5.53 -2.94
C TYR A 170 2.88 -6.66 -2.67
N CYS A 171 3.97 -6.73 -3.44
CA CYS A 171 5.04 -7.70 -3.25
C CYS A 171 5.77 -7.52 -1.90
N SER A 172 6.09 -6.27 -1.52
CA SER A 172 6.81 -5.98 -0.28
C SER A 172 5.99 -6.33 0.97
N VAL A 173 4.66 -6.11 0.94
CA VAL A 173 3.76 -6.53 2.03
C VAL A 173 3.82 -8.05 2.23
N ALA A 174 3.85 -8.82 1.14
CA ALA A 174 3.89 -10.27 1.21
C ALA A 174 5.22 -10.82 1.75
N PHE A 175 6.33 -10.05 1.72
CA PHE A 175 7.67 -10.54 2.03
C PHE A 175 7.84 -11.02 3.48
N SER A 176 7.60 -10.16 4.48
CA SER A 176 7.69 -10.57 5.88
C SER A 176 6.67 -11.64 6.25
N LEU A 177 5.51 -11.62 5.60
CA LEU A 177 4.47 -12.64 5.78
C LEU A 177 4.95 -14.00 5.29
N ALA A 178 5.64 -14.05 4.14
CA ALA A 178 6.24 -15.27 3.62
C ALA A 178 7.40 -15.75 4.50
N PHE A 179 8.35 -14.87 4.80
CA PHE A 179 9.60 -15.23 5.44
C PHE A 179 9.44 -15.53 6.94
N VAL A 180 8.64 -14.75 7.66
CA VAL A 180 8.49 -14.81 9.12
C VAL A 180 7.23 -15.56 9.53
N ALA A 181 6.03 -15.17 9.02
CA ALA A 181 4.80 -15.80 9.49
C ALA A 181 4.65 -17.26 9.07
N LEU A 182 5.18 -17.63 7.89
CA LEU A 182 5.15 -19.02 7.41
C LEU A 182 6.30 -19.90 7.92
N SER A 183 7.14 -19.40 8.83
CA SER A 183 8.35 -20.12 9.28
C SER A 183 8.07 -21.49 9.92
N ASP A 184 6.98 -21.60 10.67
CA ASP A 184 6.65 -22.83 11.40
C ASP A 184 5.79 -23.81 10.59
N VAL A 185 5.18 -23.33 9.49
CA VAL A 185 4.20 -24.13 8.72
C VAL A 185 4.65 -24.46 7.31
N SER A 186 5.76 -23.89 6.83
CA SER A 186 6.30 -24.13 5.50
C SER A 186 7.69 -24.78 5.58
N ARG A 187 8.02 -25.63 4.59
CA ARG A 187 9.38 -26.16 4.46
C ARG A 187 10.37 -25.02 4.23
N PRO A 188 11.57 -25.05 4.84
CA PRO A 188 12.55 -23.96 4.73
C PRO A 188 12.88 -23.57 3.28
N VAL A 189 13.07 -24.55 2.40
CA VAL A 189 13.39 -24.32 0.98
C VAL A 189 12.30 -23.49 0.31
N TRP A 190 11.02 -23.87 0.44
CA TRP A 190 9.92 -23.11 -0.15
C TRP A 190 9.79 -21.70 0.42
N ARG A 191 10.07 -21.54 1.72
CA ARG A 191 10.09 -20.23 2.38
C ARG A 191 11.17 -19.33 1.77
N TYR A 192 12.39 -19.80 1.61
CA TYR A 192 13.47 -19.01 1.01
C TYR A 192 13.21 -18.72 -0.47
N VAL A 193 12.79 -19.72 -1.25
CA VAL A 193 12.49 -19.54 -2.68
C VAL A 193 11.35 -18.54 -2.88
N SER A 194 10.24 -18.71 -2.18
CA SER A 194 9.10 -17.77 -2.31
C SER A 194 9.48 -16.36 -1.87
N SER A 195 10.24 -16.19 -0.78
CA SER A 195 10.70 -14.86 -0.35
C SER A 195 11.66 -14.22 -1.35
N ALA A 196 12.52 -15.00 -1.99
CA ALA A 196 13.40 -14.53 -3.06
C ALA A 196 12.58 -14.07 -4.28
N VAL A 197 11.56 -14.85 -4.68
CA VAL A 197 10.63 -14.46 -5.76
C VAL A 197 9.89 -13.16 -5.42
N LEU A 198 9.37 -13.03 -4.19
CA LEU A 198 8.69 -11.82 -3.73
C LEU A 198 9.62 -10.60 -3.78
N GLY A 199 10.86 -10.76 -3.29
CA GLY A 199 11.88 -9.71 -3.35
C GLY A 199 12.24 -9.33 -4.79
N PHE A 200 12.37 -10.31 -5.67
CA PHE A 200 12.65 -10.09 -7.09
C PHE A 200 11.48 -9.39 -7.80
N CYS A 201 10.24 -9.83 -7.60
CA CYS A 201 9.06 -9.14 -8.15
C CYS A 201 8.94 -7.69 -7.62
N CYS A 202 9.24 -7.46 -6.35
CA CYS A 202 9.31 -6.11 -5.79
C CYS A 202 10.39 -5.28 -6.49
N PHE A 203 11.57 -5.86 -6.75
CA PHE A 203 12.65 -5.20 -7.49
C PHE A 203 12.21 -4.83 -8.92
N LEU A 204 11.55 -5.72 -9.67
CA LEU A 204 11.09 -5.46 -11.03
C LEU A 204 10.12 -4.27 -11.14
N SER A 205 9.46 -3.87 -10.07
CA SER A 205 8.67 -2.63 -10.03
C SER A 205 9.53 -1.38 -10.21
N LEU A 206 10.84 -1.49 -10.00
CA LEU A 206 11.84 -0.41 -10.02
C LEU A 206 11.37 0.83 -9.25
N SER A 207 10.70 0.57 -8.12
CA SER A 207 10.17 1.58 -7.21
C SER A 207 11.05 1.68 -5.97
N SER A 208 11.72 2.82 -5.79
CA SER A 208 12.54 3.08 -4.60
C SER A 208 11.72 2.98 -3.29
N GLY A 209 10.47 3.43 -3.30
CA GLY A 209 9.60 3.34 -2.12
C GLY A 209 9.25 1.90 -1.76
N ALA A 210 8.89 1.06 -2.75
CA ALA A 210 8.59 -0.35 -2.50
C ALA A 210 9.83 -1.13 -2.03
N LEU A 211 10.99 -0.86 -2.64
CA LEU A 211 12.26 -1.45 -2.21
C LEU A 211 12.68 -0.98 -0.81
N LEU A 212 12.39 0.27 -0.45
CA LEU A 212 12.61 0.75 0.91
C LEU A 212 11.82 -0.07 1.93
N ALA A 213 10.52 -0.35 1.66
CA ALA A 213 9.72 -1.21 2.52
C ALA A 213 10.33 -2.60 2.67
N LEU A 214 10.80 -3.19 1.57
CA LEU A 214 11.44 -4.51 1.56
C LEU A 214 12.74 -4.49 2.38
N ILE A 215 13.63 -3.53 2.13
CA ILE A 215 14.92 -3.40 2.82
C ILE A 215 14.73 -3.19 4.32
N LEU A 216 13.79 -2.33 4.73
CA LEU A 216 13.49 -2.12 6.14
C LEU A 216 12.95 -3.38 6.82
N GLN A 217 12.11 -4.15 6.13
CA GLN A 217 11.65 -5.44 6.65
C GLN A 217 12.81 -6.43 6.80
N MET A 218 13.69 -6.55 5.80
CA MET A 218 14.88 -7.39 5.87
C MET A 218 15.79 -6.96 7.02
N PHE A 219 15.98 -5.67 7.21
CA PHE A 219 16.75 -5.12 8.32
C PHE A 219 16.13 -5.49 9.69
N LEU A 220 14.83 -5.34 9.86
CA LEU A 220 14.12 -5.71 11.10
C LEU A 220 14.20 -7.21 11.38
N ILE A 221 14.11 -8.04 10.35
CA ILE A 221 14.29 -9.50 10.45
C ILE A 221 15.72 -9.83 10.90
N GLY A 222 16.72 -9.26 10.21
CA GLY A 222 18.13 -9.45 10.55
C GLY A 222 18.47 -8.96 11.97
N TRP A 223 17.97 -7.79 12.36
CA TRP A 223 18.10 -7.27 13.72
C TRP A 223 17.49 -8.20 14.77
N SER A 224 16.28 -8.67 14.47
CA SER A 224 15.57 -9.61 15.37
C SER A 224 16.33 -10.94 15.54
N TRP A 225 17.03 -11.40 14.49
CA TRP A 225 17.84 -12.62 14.52
C TRP A 225 19.17 -12.38 15.24
N LEU A 226 19.91 -11.33 14.87
CA LEU A 226 21.23 -11.01 15.42
C LEU A 226 21.18 -10.74 16.93
N PHE A 227 20.22 -9.95 17.38
CA PHE A 227 20.02 -9.61 18.79
C PHE A 227 18.94 -10.46 19.45
N GLY A 228 18.71 -11.69 18.97
CA GLY A 228 17.65 -12.59 19.47
C GLY A 228 17.69 -12.85 20.96
N LYS A 229 18.89 -12.93 21.55
CA LYS A 229 19.14 -13.18 22.97
C LYS A 229 19.04 -11.91 23.84
N THR A 230 19.02 -10.71 23.26
CA THR A 230 19.03 -9.45 24.00
C THR A 230 17.60 -9.02 24.33
N PRO A 231 17.19 -8.93 25.60
CA PRO A 231 15.80 -8.63 25.98
C PRO A 231 15.39 -7.21 25.57
N ARG A 232 16.33 -6.24 25.56
CA ARG A 232 16.09 -4.83 25.25
C ARG A 232 16.44 -4.45 23.80
N ARG A 233 16.55 -5.43 22.88
CA ARG A 233 16.98 -5.19 21.49
C ARG A 233 16.18 -4.11 20.74
N TRP A 234 14.88 -4.01 20.99
CA TRP A 234 14.04 -2.99 20.37
C TRP A 234 14.29 -1.59 20.92
N LEU A 235 14.55 -1.49 22.22
CA LEU A 235 14.97 -0.22 22.84
C LEU A 235 16.35 0.22 22.31
N MET A 236 17.28 -0.72 22.14
CA MET A 236 18.58 -0.45 21.48
C MET A 236 18.41 0.05 20.05
N LEU A 237 17.48 -0.54 19.29
CA LEU A 237 17.18 -0.09 17.93
C LEU A 237 16.63 1.34 17.91
N VAL A 238 15.65 1.63 18.76
CA VAL A 238 15.11 3.00 18.92
C VAL A 238 16.19 3.98 19.34
N GLY A 239 17.06 3.60 20.31
CA GLY A 239 18.18 4.41 20.73
C GLY A 239 19.19 4.68 19.58
N LEU A 240 19.50 3.66 18.78
CA LEU A 240 20.37 3.80 17.61
C LEU A 240 19.78 4.76 16.56
N PHE A 241 18.49 4.62 16.24
CA PHE A 241 17.81 5.56 15.34
C PHE A 241 17.74 6.97 15.91
N GLY A 242 17.46 7.10 17.21
CA GLY A 242 17.48 8.39 17.90
C GLY A 242 18.85 9.06 17.86
N LEU A 243 19.91 8.28 18.10
CA LEU A 243 21.29 8.76 18.02
C LEU A 243 21.64 9.19 16.58
N LEU A 244 21.29 8.37 15.58
CA LEU A 244 21.51 8.70 14.18
C LEU A 244 20.75 9.97 13.78
N TYR A 245 19.49 10.09 14.18
CA TYR A 245 18.69 11.29 13.95
C TYR A 245 19.34 12.53 14.57
N LEU A 246 19.76 12.44 15.83
CA LEU A 246 20.44 13.53 16.53
C LEU A 246 21.77 13.90 15.87
N THR A 247 22.56 12.89 15.48
CA THR A 247 23.83 13.11 14.79
C THR A 247 23.62 13.88 13.48
N VAL A 248 22.65 13.46 12.66
CA VAL A 248 22.33 14.18 11.41
C VAL A 248 21.79 15.59 11.71
N ALA A 249 20.94 15.75 12.72
CA ALA A 249 20.38 17.05 13.08
C ALA A 249 21.45 18.05 13.55
N LEU A 250 22.51 17.57 14.23
CA LEU A 250 23.58 18.42 14.76
C LEU A 250 24.71 18.66 13.77
N LEU A 251 25.04 17.67 12.93
CA LEU A 251 26.22 17.73 12.05
C LEU A 251 25.89 18.05 10.58
N SER A 252 24.63 18.04 10.20
CA SER A 252 24.20 18.29 8.81
C SER A 252 23.47 19.64 8.69
N ASN A 253 23.78 20.38 7.62
CA ASN A 253 23.03 21.59 7.23
C ASN A 253 21.63 21.27 6.66
N ARG A 254 21.28 19.97 6.50
CA ARG A 254 20.00 19.51 6.00
C ARG A 254 19.22 18.84 7.12
N THR A 255 17.89 18.99 7.11
CA THR A 255 17.05 18.26 8.09
C THR A 255 17.20 16.75 7.94
N PRO A 256 17.13 15.96 9.02
CA PRO A 256 17.26 14.50 8.95
C PRO A 256 16.28 13.86 7.95
N MET A 257 15.08 14.43 7.78
CA MET A 257 14.11 13.96 6.80
C MET A 257 14.59 14.16 5.36
N LYS A 258 15.19 15.32 5.04
CA LYS A 258 15.78 15.59 3.70
C LYS A 258 16.97 14.68 3.42
N VAL A 259 17.80 14.41 4.43
CA VAL A 259 18.91 13.45 4.33
C VAL A 259 18.37 12.05 4.06
N PHE A 260 17.39 11.59 4.83
CA PHE A 260 16.73 10.29 4.61
C PHE A 260 16.16 10.19 3.19
N MET A 261 15.40 11.19 2.73
CA MET A 261 14.83 11.20 1.39
C MET A 261 15.88 11.13 0.29
N SER A 262 17.06 11.74 0.48
CA SER A 262 18.14 11.73 -0.52
C SER A 262 18.73 10.33 -0.72
N TYR A 263 18.80 9.51 0.33
CA TYR A 263 19.27 8.12 0.24
C TYR A 263 18.17 7.10 -0.07
N ALA A 264 16.91 7.43 0.17
CA ALA A 264 15.76 6.55 -0.08
C ALA A 264 15.27 6.57 -1.55
N THR A 265 16.05 7.12 -2.49
CA THR A 265 15.66 7.27 -3.90
C THR A 265 16.74 6.79 -4.84
N PHE A 266 16.33 6.37 -6.06
CA PHE A 266 17.27 5.95 -7.10
C PHE A 266 18.00 7.09 -7.83
N SER A 267 17.47 8.33 -7.75
CA SER A 267 18.04 9.46 -8.46
C SER A 267 18.02 10.74 -7.62
N ALA A 268 19.04 11.58 -7.79
CA ALA A 268 19.13 12.89 -7.15
C ALA A 268 17.94 13.79 -7.51
N ALA A 269 17.49 13.75 -8.77
CA ALA A 269 16.31 14.50 -9.23
C ALA A 269 15.04 14.11 -8.46
N THR A 270 14.81 12.80 -8.25
CA THR A 270 13.65 12.33 -7.46
C THR A 270 13.77 12.77 -5.98
N ALA A 271 14.98 12.76 -5.42
CA ALA A 271 15.22 13.23 -4.04
C ALA A 271 14.93 14.72 -3.90
N TYR A 272 15.41 15.51 -4.86
CA TYR A 272 15.19 16.96 -4.91
C TYR A 272 13.69 17.28 -5.01
N MET A 273 12.97 16.65 -5.95
CA MET A 273 11.52 16.82 -6.11
C MET A 273 10.75 16.49 -4.82
N ARG A 274 11.09 15.42 -4.13
CA ARG A 274 10.46 15.08 -2.83
C ARG A 274 10.76 16.10 -1.74
N SER A 275 11.98 16.67 -1.73
CA SER A 275 12.32 17.76 -0.81
C SER A 275 11.43 18.98 -1.03
N ILE A 276 11.23 19.39 -2.29
CA ILE A 276 10.35 20.52 -2.64
C ILE A 276 8.89 20.19 -2.27
N MET A 277 8.41 18.99 -2.60
CA MET A 277 7.06 18.54 -2.21
C MET A 277 6.85 18.60 -0.70
N MET A 278 7.87 18.28 0.10
CA MET A 278 7.78 18.37 1.56
C MET A 278 7.71 19.83 2.03
N ASP A 279 8.57 20.70 1.52
CA ASP A 279 8.61 22.10 1.93
C ASP A 279 7.30 22.82 1.56
N TRP A 280 6.86 22.72 0.31
CA TRP A 280 5.63 23.35 -0.15
C TRP A 280 4.37 22.67 0.38
N GLY A 281 4.41 21.37 0.57
CA GLY A 281 3.32 20.66 1.22
C GLY A 281 3.08 21.14 2.65
N MET A 282 4.14 21.40 3.41
CA MET A 282 4.02 22.01 4.75
C MET A 282 3.45 23.43 4.70
N VAL A 283 3.79 24.23 3.68
CA VAL A 283 3.17 25.55 3.46
C VAL A 283 1.65 25.41 3.29
N ASN A 284 1.21 24.41 2.49
CA ASN A 284 -0.23 24.15 2.30
C ASN A 284 -0.91 23.63 3.56
N VAL A 285 -0.24 22.81 4.39
CA VAL A 285 -0.80 22.41 5.70
C VAL A 285 -1.04 23.61 6.60
N TRP A 286 -0.07 24.52 6.67
CA TRP A 286 -0.18 25.69 7.54
C TRP A 286 -1.09 26.80 6.98
N SER A 287 -1.40 26.79 5.68
CA SER A 287 -2.39 27.73 5.09
C SER A 287 -3.83 27.39 5.51
N SER A 288 -4.13 26.11 5.77
CA SER A 288 -5.44 25.65 6.25
C SER A 288 -5.28 24.51 7.27
N PRO A 289 -4.82 24.80 8.50
CA PRO A 289 -4.41 23.75 9.46
C PRO A 289 -5.58 22.93 9.99
N ILE A 290 -6.80 23.46 10.02
CA ILE A 290 -7.96 22.77 10.61
C ILE A 290 -8.65 21.88 9.56
N PHE A 291 -9.09 22.43 8.45
CA PHE A 291 -9.86 21.70 7.44
C PHE A 291 -9.02 21.22 6.25
N GLY A 292 -7.73 21.62 6.19
CA GLY A 292 -6.90 21.35 5.03
C GLY A 292 -7.37 22.10 3.77
N ILE A 293 -6.78 21.75 2.65
CA ILE A 293 -7.13 22.31 1.33
C ILE A 293 -8.17 21.44 0.58
N GLY A 294 -8.60 20.33 1.15
CA GLY A 294 -9.53 19.39 0.51
C GLY A 294 -8.95 18.73 -0.74
N LEU A 295 -9.72 18.80 -1.83
CA LEU A 295 -9.35 18.29 -3.15
C LEU A 295 -8.83 19.38 -4.08
N ASN A 296 -8.68 20.61 -3.57
CA ASN A 296 -8.14 21.72 -4.35
C ASN A 296 -6.67 21.47 -4.68
N ASP A 297 -6.20 22.05 -5.77
CA ASP A 297 -4.81 21.96 -6.16
C ASP A 297 -3.92 22.70 -5.13
N TRP A 298 -2.76 22.15 -4.85
CA TRP A 298 -1.84 22.68 -3.86
C TRP A 298 -0.93 23.75 -4.45
N VAL A 299 -0.62 24.76 -3.66
CA VAL A 299 0.32 25.82 -4.01
C VAL A 299 1.73 25.23 -4.09
N ARG A 300 2.37 25.40 -5.25
CA ARG A 300 3.71 24.86 -5.56
C ARG A 300 4.45 25.78 -6.53
N PRO A 301 5.80 25.64 -6.65
CA PRO A 301 6.57 26.38 -7.64
C PRO A 301 6.09 26.10 -9.07
N ALA A 302 6.15 27.10 -9.94
CA ALA A 302 5.74 26.98 -11.34
C ALA A 302 6.53 25.91 -12.12
N SER A 303 7.74 25.59 -11.68
CA SER A 303 8.57 24.50 -12.24
C SER A 303 8.02 23.10 -11.98
N ILE A 304 7.07 22.94 -11.05
CA ILE A 304 6.44 21.63 -10.74
C ILE A 304 5.08 21.59 -11.42
N HIS A 305 4.99 20.90 -12.55
CA HIS A 305 3.75 20.77 -13.31
C HIS A 305 2.81 19.68 -12.75
N SER A 306 3.38 18.68 -12.05
CA SER A 306 2.59 17.57 -11.48
C SER A 306 1.84 18.00 -10.23
N ASN A 307 0.54 17.68 -10.16
CA ASN A 307 -0.28 17.81 -8.96
C ASN A 307 -0.13 16.61 -8.00
N SER A 308 0.67 15.60 -8.36
CA SER A 308 0.95 14.43 -7.53
C SER A 308 1.83 14.81 -6.34
N LEU A 309 1.55 14.21 -5.20
CA LEU A 309 2.34 14.34 -3.98
C LEU A 309 2.79 12.95 -3.51
N ASP A 310 4.10 12.69 -3.58
CA ASP A 310 4.70 11.40 -3.24
C ASP A 310 4.96 11.26 -1.72
N ASN A 311 3.96 11.59 -0.90
CA ASN A 311 4.01 11.40 0.55
C ASN A 311 2.59 11.26 1.08
N PHE A 312 2.23 10.03 1.48
CA PHE A 312 0.89 9.73 1.97
C PHE A 312 0.52 10.51 3.24
N TRP A 313 1.44 10.57 4.20
CA TRP A 313 1.16 11.25 5.47
C TRP A 313 0.94 12.76 5.29
N LEU A 314 1.80 13.39 4.49
CA LEU A 314 1.67 14.80 4.15
C LEU A 314 0.38 15.08 3.35
N LEU A 315 0.03 14.19 2.41
CA LEU A 315 -1.22 14.28 1.65
C LEU A 315 -2.45 14.25 2.56
N MET A 316 -2.46 13.40 3.60
CA MET A 316 -3.56 13.34 4.56
C MET A 316 -3.65 14.64 5.39
N ALA A 317 -2.51 15.19 5.82
CA ALA A 317 -2.46 16.47 6.54
C ALA A 317 -2.91 17.65 5.66
N MET A 318 -2.51 17.67 4.39
CA MET A 318 -2.93 18.72 3.45
C MET A 318 -4.42 18.65 3.13
N ARG A 319 -4.97 17.45 2.89
CA ARG A 319 -6.37 17.28 2.49
C ARG A 319 -7.35 17.51 3.63
N TYR A 320 -7.05 16.95 4.81
CA TYR A 320 -8.01 16.90 5.91
C TYR A 320 -7.57 17.70 7.14
N GLY A 321 -6.51 18.49 7.01
CA GLY A 321 -5.95 19.27 8.10
C GLY A 321 -5.27 18.43 9.19
N ILE A 322 -4.73 19.11 10.19
CA ILE A 322 -4.04 18.50 11.32
C ILE A 322 -4.98 17.56 12.13
N PRO A 323 -6.26 17.91 12.39
CA PRO A 323 -7.13 17.00 13.14
C PRO A 323 -7.37 15.67 12.42
N GLY A 324 -7.69 15.71 11.11
CA GLY A 324 -7.89 14.50 10.32
C GLY A 324 -6.64 13.64 10.25
N PHE A 325 -5.48 14.23 10.02
CA PHE A 325 -4.19 13.56 10.05
C PHE A 325 -3.89 12.92 11.41
N THR A 326 -4.10 13.66 12.50
CA THR A 326 -3.82 13.18 13.86
C THR A 326 -4.68 11.98 14.23
N LEU A 327 -5.97 11.98 13.90
CA LEU A 327 -6.87 10.85 14.12
C LEU A 327 -6.37 9.58 13.42
N LEU A 328 -5.94 9.72 12.16
CA LEU A 328 -5.40 8.61 11.39
C LEU A 328 -4.10 8.08 11.99
N VAL A 329 -3.13 8.96 12.29
CA VAL A 329 -1.80 8.57 12.79
C VAL A 329 -1.89 7.98 14.19
N LEU A 330 -2.72 8.54 15.07
CA LEU A 330 -2.94 7.98 16.41
C LEU A 330 -3.59 6.58 16.31
N GLY A 331 -4.62 6.41 15.49
CA GLY A 331 -5.26 5.12 15.30
C GLY A 331 -4.28 4.06 14.77
N TYR A 332 -3.51 4.43 13.75
CA TYR A 332 -2.49 3.57 13.14
C TYR A 332 -1.38 3.21 14.14
N GLY A 333 -0.82 4.20 14.83
CA GLY A 333 0.25 4.01 15.81
C GLY A 333 -0.18 3.19 17.03
N LEU A 334 -1.37 3.47 17.58
CA LEU A 334 -1.91 2.73 18.73
C LEU A 334 -2.10 1.24 18.40
N ALA A 335 -2.62 0.90 17.22
CA ALA A 335 -2.79 -0.48 16.83
C ALA A 335 -1.44 -1.21 16.69
N ILE A 336 -0.44 -0.57 16.04
CA ILE A 336 0.91 -1.14 15.93
C ILE A 336 1.53 -1.35 17.32
N LEU A 337 1.40 -0.38 18.22
CA LEU A 337 1.92 -0.48 19.58
C LEU A 337 1.21 -1.58 20.38
N GLN A 338 -0.11 -1.64 20.36
CA GLN A 338 -0.87 -2.66 21.08
C GLN A 338 -0.53 -4.07 20.59
N ILE A 339 -0.50 -4.29 19.28
CA ILE A 339 -0.13 -5.59 18.69
C ILE A 339 1.35 -5.91 18.98
N GLY A 340 2.24 -4.93 18.81
CA GLY A 340 3.67 -5.09 19.02
C GLY A 340 4.05 -5.50 20.44
N HIS A 341 3.33 -4.98 21.45
CA HIS A 341 3.57 -5.29 22.86
C HIS A 341 2.96 -6.63 23.32
N ARG A 342 2.12 -7.28 22.51
CA ARG A 342 1.57 -8.60 22.86
C ARG A 342 2.70 -9.64 22.98
N LYS A 343 2.67 -10.39 24.08
CA LYS A 343 3.57 -11.53 24.32
C LYS A 343 2.78 -12.83 24.12
N PHE A 344 3.38 -13.76 23.44
CA PHE A 344 2.82 -15.09 23.18
C PHE A 344 3.83 -16.12 23.63
N ASP A 345 4.09 -16.14 24.95
CA ASP A 345 5.08 -17.06 25.54
C ASP A 345 4.61 -18.50 25.34
N GLY A 346 5.49 -19.35 24.81
CA GLY A 346 5.17 -20.74 24.48
C GLY A 346 4.50 -20.99 23.12
N ASP A 347 4.04 -19.94 22.39
CA ASP A 347 3.43 -20.08 21.09
C ASP A 347 4.29 -19.40 20.00
N PRO A 348 5.15 -20.16 19.29
CA PRO A 348 6.00 -19.61 18.24
C PRO A 348 5.21 -19.12 17.03
N VAL A 349 4.07 -19.76 16.68
CA VAL A 349 3.25 -19.37 15.52
C VAL A 349 2.67 -17.98 15.71
N LEU A 350 2.02 -17.71 16.84
CA LEU A 350 1.50 -16.38 17.16
C LEU A 350 2.60 -15.33 17.24
N THR A 351 3.75 -15.71 17.81
CA THR A 351 4.92 -14.81 17.90
C THR A 351 5.44 -14.43 16.51
N HIS A 352 5.52 -15.38 15.58
CA HIS A 352 5.99 -15.13 14.21
C HIS A 352 4.96 -14.35 13.39
N ILE A 353 3.67 -14.66 13.50
CA ILE A 353 2.60 -13.87 12.86
C ILE A 353 2.65 -12.41 13.31
N ARG A 354 2.73 -12.17 14.64
CA ARG A 354 2.86 -10.82 15.18
C ARG A 354 4.09 -10.08 14.64
N ARG A 355 5.26 -10.73 14.66
CA ARG A 355 6.51 -10.14 14.14
C ARG A 355 6.39 -9.80 12.66
N ALA A 356 5.87 -10.72 11.86
CA ALA A 356 5.66 -10.51 10.44
C ALA A 356 4.79 -9.29 10.17
N TRP A 357 3.64 -9.20 10.85
CA TRP A 357 2.72 -8.10 10.71
C TRP A 357 3.36 -6.76 11.14
N VAL A 358 4.00 -6.72 12.30
CA VAL A 358 4.68 -5.50 12.80
C VAL A 358 5.80 -5.06 11.85
N PHE A 359 6.63 -5.97 11.36
CA PHE A 359 7.72 -5.63 10.43
C PHE A 359 7.20 -5.09 9.11
N THR A 360 6.11 -5.68 8.59
CA THR A 360 5.43 -5.18 7.40
C THR A 360 4.98 -3.73 7.59
N PHE A 361 4.28 -3.43 8.71
CA PHE A 361 3.71 -2.11 8.90
C PHE A 361 4.72 -1.06 9.35
N LEU A 362 5.78 -1.43 10.05
CA LEU A 362 6.91 -0.52 10.28
C LEU A 362 7.63 -0.18 8.96
N GLY A 363 7.90 -1.15 8.10
CA GLY A 363 8.46 -0.91 6.77
C GLY A 363 7.58 -0.01 5.91
N LEU A 364 6.27 -0.27 5.87
CA LEU A 364 5.30 0.55 5.16
C LEU A 364 5.19 1.97 5.71
N SER A 365 5.24 2.16 7.04
CA SER A 365 5.14 3.49 7.65
C SER A 365 6.21 4.44 7.11
N PHE A 366 7.45 3.97 7.00
CA PHE A 366 8.54 4.74 6.42
C PHE A 366 8.35 4.93 4.91
N THR A 367 7.96 3.90 4.20
CA THR A 367 7.70 3.99 2.76
C THR A 367 6.61 4.99 2.42
N LEU A 368 5.55 5.05 3.20
CA LEU A 368 4.45 6.01 3.03
C LEU A 368 4.88 7.49 3.22
N THR A 369 6.07 7.76 3.75
CA THR A 369 6.68 9.10 3.71
C THR A 369 7.26 9.48 2.35
N THR A 370 7.45 8.49 1.46
CA THR A 370 8.08 8.66 0.15
C THR A 370 7.19 8.27 -1.01
N VAL A 371 6.00 7.75 -0.75
CA VAL A 371 5.00 7.39 -1.77
C VAL A 371 3.60 7.70 -1.26
N ALA A 372 2.68 8.01 -2.18
CA ALA A 372 1.25 7.99 -1.93
C ALA A 372 0.66 6.65 -2.38
N VAL A 373 -0.47 6.27 -1.78
CA VAL A 373 -1.26 5.09 -2.16
C VAL A 373 -2.69 5.52 -2.47
N TRP A 374 -3.28 4.94 -3.50
CA TRP A 374 -4.64 5.25 -3.94
C TRP A 374 -5.31 4.01 -4.54
N THR A 375 -6.61 4.06 -4.74
CA THR A 375 -7.43 2.99 -5.31
C THR A 375 -7.27 1.63 -4.60
N SER A 376 -7.22 0.53 -5.33
CA SER A 376 -7.19 -0.83 -4.77
C SER A 376 -6.03 -1.08 -3.81
N ILE A 377 -4.85 -0.45 -4.01
CA ILE A 377 -3.72 -0.65 -3.09
C ILE A 377 -3.91 0.11 -1.77
N TYR A 378 -4.62 1.24 -1.79
CA TYR A 378 -5.01 1.95 -0.57
C TYR A 378 -5.91 1.07 0.30
N SER A 379 -6.95 0.51 -0.30
CA SER A 379 -7.82 -0.45 0.37
C SER A 379 -7.05 -1.68 0.88
N PHE A 380 -6.15 -2.23 0.06
CA PHE A 380 -5.35 -3.39 0.42
C PHE A 380 -4.43 -3.14 1.63
N VAL A 381 -3.80 -1.98 1.72
CA VAL A 381 -2.95 -1.63 2.88
C VAL A 381 -3.79 -1.66 4.17
N PHE A 382 -4.98 -1.07 4.17
CA PHE A 382 -5.84 -1.06 5.36
C PHE A 382 -6.54 -2.41 5.60
N PHE A 383 -6.81 -3.19 4.56
CA PHE A 383 -7.21 -4.59 4.71
C PHE A 383 -6.11 -5.40 5.44
N MET A 384 -4.87 -5.31 5.00
CA MET A 384 -3.76 -6.00 5.65
C MET A 384 -3.51 -5.48 7.08
N PHE A 385 -3.79 -4.19 7.31
CA PHE A 385 -3.75 -3.62 8.66
C PHE A 385 -4.80 -4.26 9.57
N GLY A 386 -6.04 -4.31 9.14
CA GLY A 386 -7.14 -4.95 9.84
C GLY A 386 -6.92 -6.45 10.09
N ALA A 387 -6.21 -7.14 9.18
CA ALA A 387 -5.91 -8.57 9.28
C ALA A 387 -5.04 -8.97 10.49
N GLY A 388 -4.35 -8.02 11.13
CA GLY A 388 -3.57 -8.30 12.34
C GLY A 388 -4.27 -7.99 13.66
N VAL A 389 -5.42 -7.33 13.63
CA VAL A 389 -6.04 -6.78 14.87
C VAL A 389 -6.50 -7.88 15.83
N TRP A 390 -6.92 -9.04 15.35
CA TRP A 390 -7.30 -10.18 16.18
C TRP A 390 -6.18 -10.62 17.14
N LEU A 391 -4.90 -10.34 16.81
CA LEU A 391 -3.74 -10.63 17.67
C LEU A 391 -3.85 -9.97 19.05
N ILE A 392 -4.60 -8.88 19.19
CA ILE A 392 -4.78 -8.18 20.47
C ILE A 392 -5.51 -9.06 21.48
N LYS A 393 -6.46 -9.88 21.04
CA LYS A 393 -7.24 -10.79 21.89
C LYS A 393 -6.79 -12.24 21.78
N ALA A 394 -5.86 -12.56 20.85
CA ALA A 394 -5.36 -13.92 20.68
C ALA A 394 -4.76 -14.47 21.97
N ARG A 395 -5.03 -15.74 22.26
CA ARG A 395 -4.48 -16.47 23.41
C ARG A 395 -3.57 -17.60 22.90
N PRO A 396 -2.43 -17.87 23.56
CA PRO A 396 -1.59 -19.01 23.24
C PRO A 396 -2.37 -20.32 23.34
N GLN A 397 -2.08 -21.28 22.47
CA GLN A 397 -2.65 -22.63 22.56
C GLN A 397 -2.11 -23.30 23.83
N GLY A 398 -2.99 -23.74 24.72
CA GLY A 398 -2.61 -24.35 26.02
C GLY A 398 -2.84 -23.46 27.25
N ALA A 399 -3.31 -22.22 27.08
CA ALA A 399 -3.84 -21.44 28.19
C ALA A 399 -5.28 -21.91 28.49
N ASP A 400 -5.44 -22.93 29.33
CA ASP A 400 -6.74 -23.41 29.78
C ASP A 400 -7.55 -22.27 30.40
N PRO A 401 -8.82 -22.05 29.99
CA PRO A 401 -9.68 -21.05 30.62
C PRO A 401 -9.98 -21.35 32.10
N ALA A 402 -9.76 -22.60 32.56
CA ALA A 402 -9.99 -23.01 33.95
C ALA A 402 -8.87 -22.58 34.93
N GLY A 403 -7.71 -22.08 34.45
CA GLY A 403 -6.59 -21.71 35.32
C GLY A 403 -6.66 -20.32 35.93
N ALA A 404 -7.57 -19.47 35.49
CA ALA A 404 -7.72 -18.10 36.05
C ALA A 404 -8.58 -18.07 37.31
N ASP A 405 -9.58 -18.95 37.45
CA ASP A 405 -10.47 -19.00 38.60
C ASP A 405 -9.96 -19.95 39.71
N SER A 406 -9.03 -20.89 39.40
CA SER A 406 -8.50 -21.84 40.38
C SER A 406 -7.27 -21.34 41.15
N ARG A 407 -6.64 -20.24 40.77
CA ARG A 407 -5.57 -19.59 41.57
C ARG A 407 -6.06 -18.77 42.75
N ALA A 408 -7.39 -18.58 42.84
CA ALA A 408 -8.01 -17.93 44.01
C ALA A 408 -8.51 -18.91 45.06
N ALA A 409 -8.55 -20.20 44.76
CA ALA A 409 -9.02 -21.22 45.70
C ALA A 409 -8.12 -22.46 45.59
N SER A 410 -7.25 -22.65 46.51
CA SER A 410 -6.50 -23.85 46.92
C SER A 410 -4.99 -23.85 46.62
N GLY A 411 -4.23 -23.49 47.63
CA GLY A 411 -2.99 -24.20 47.87
C GLY A 411 -3.35 -25.62 48.38
N THR A 412 -2.96 -26.63 47.66
CA THR A 412 -2.56 -28.01 48.01
C THR A 412 -2.85 -28.97 46.87
N ASP A 413 -1.87 -29.83 46.68
CA ASP A 413 -1.82 -31.11 45.93
C ASP A 413 -1.36 -31.10 44.47
N ALA A 414 -0.05 -31.34 44.39
CA ALA A 414 0.66 -31.88 43.21
C ALA A 414 0.41 -33.37 43.08
N VAL A 415 -0.14 -33.84 41.94
CA VAL A 415 0.15 -35.16 41.38
C VAL A 415 0.04 -35.15 39.86
N ALA A 416 1.04 -35.73 39.25
CA ALA A 416 1.32 -35.87 37.83
C ALA A 416 0.19 -36.43 36.97
N ARG A 417 -0.02 -35.88 35.78
CA ARG A 417 -0.56 -36.60 34.60
C ARG A 417 0.20 -36.25 33.35
N THR A 418 1.04 -37.16 32.94
CA THR A 418 1.63 -37.30 31.61
C THR A 418 0.57 -37.82 30.64
N GLY A 419 0.53 -37.21 29.43
CA GLY A 419 0.02 -37.92 28.23
C GLY A 419 -0.96 -37.17 27.36
N SER A 420 -0.55 -37.05 26.11
CA SER A 420 -1.32 -36.90 24.87
C SER A 420 -1.35 -35.55 24.17
N ASP A 421 -0.20 -35.13 23.62
CA ASP A 421 -0.12 -34.02 22.66
C ASP A 421 -0.02 -34.45 21.17
N ALA A 422 -0.37 -35.72 20.88
CA ALA A 422 -0.18 -36.28 19.53
C ALA A 422 -1.22 -35.93 18.45
N PRO A 423 -2.53 -35.70 18.73
CA PRO A 423 -3.53 -35.61 17.64
C PRO A 423 -3.61 -34.24 16.93
N GLN A 424 -3.26 -33.10 17.57
CA GLN A 424 -3.42 -31.81 16.94
C GLN A 424 -2.28 -31.42 15.99
N ARG A 425 -1.05 -31.86 16.24
CA ARG A 425 0.04 -31.65 15.26
C ARG A 425 -0.16 -32.46 13.99
N ALA A 426 -0.88 -33.57 14.05
CA ALA A 426 -1.27 -34.37 12.89
C ALA A 426 -2.34 -33.65 12.02
N ALA A 427 -3.26 -32.92 12.62
CA ALA A 427 -4.28 -32.18 11.89
C ALA A 427 -3.71 -31.00 11.09
N LEU A 428 -2.76 -30.25 11.67
CA LEU A 428 -2.07 -29.14 10.95
C LEU A 428 -1.17 -29.66 9.81
N ARG A 429 -0.62 -30.86 9.92
CA ARG A 429 0.16 -31.49 8.84
C ARG A 429 -0.70 -32.04 7.70
N ARG A 430 -1.97 -32.43 7.97
CA ARG A 430 -2.88 -32.97 6.92
C ARG A 430 -3.31 -31.94 5.89
N TRP A 431 -3.21 -30.65 6.18
CA TRP A 431 -3.51 -29.58 5.21
C TRP A 431 -2.32 -29.19 4.34
N ALA A 432 -1.14 -29.76 4.55
CA ALA A 432 0.10 -29.41 3.84
C ALA A 432 0.37 -30.22 2.56
N ALA A 433 -0.49 -31.16 2.20
CA ALA A 433 -0.35 -31.90 0.94
C ALA A 433 -1.73 -32.10 0.30
N PRO A 434 -2.04 -31.49 -0.85
CA PRO A 434 -3.08 -32.05 -1.70
C PRO A 434 -2.57 -33.41 -2.20
N ALA A 435 -3.23 -34.48 -1.80
CA ALA A 435 -3.03 -35.78 -2.41
C ALA A 435 -3.37 -35.67 -3.89
N LEU A 436 -2.41 -35.90 -4.75
CA LEU A 436 -2.61 -36.24 -6.15
C LEU A 436 -3.36 -37.57 -6.17
N THR A 437 -4.69 -37.51 -6.14
CA THR A 437 -5.55 -38.65 -6.48
C THR A 437 -5.38 -38.91 -7.96
N ALA A 438 -5.01 -40.13 -8.29
CA ALA A 438 -4.88 -40.67 -9.64
C ALA A 438 -6.15 -40.34 -10.47
N ALA A 439 -5.93 -39.85 -11.68
CA ALA A 439 -6.97 -39.59 -12.65
C ALA A 439 -7.69 -40.91 -13.03
N PRO A 440 -9.03 -40.91 -13.15
CA PRO A 440 -9.73 -42.04 -13.73
C PRO A 440 -9.41 -42.13 -15.24
N ALA A 441 -9.29 -43.37 -15.73
CA ALA A 441 -8.98 -43.69 -17.11
C ALA A 441 -9.95 -43.05 -18.11
N LEU A 442 -9.40 -42.40 -19.13
CA LEU A 442 -10.12 -41.80 -20.25
C LEU A 442 -10.74 -42.89 -21.12
N THR A 443 -12.05 -42.85 -21.29
CA THR A 443 -12.79 -43.56 -22.35
C THR A 443 -12.47 -42.91 -23.72
N PRO A 444 -12.35 -43.68 -24.81
CA PRO A 444 -11.97 -43.13 -26.12
C PRO A 444 -13.10 -42.30 -26.75
N ALA A 445 -12.69 -41.21 -27.40
CA ALA A 445 -13.55 -40.27 -28.09
C ALA A 445 -14.11 -40.84 -29.39
N PRO A 446 -15.35 -40.46 -29.82
CA PRO A 446 -15.89 -40.80 -31.14
C PRO A 446 -15.23 -39.97 -32.27
N ALA A 447 -15.20 -40.56 -33.49
CA ALA A 447 -14.56 -40.10 -34.70
C ALA A 447 -15.11 -38.75 -35.23
N PRO A 448 -14.31 -37.98 -36.02
CA PRO A 448 -14.67 -36.66 -36.51
C PRO A 448 -15.61 -36.70 -37.73
N VAL A 449 -16.57 -35.75 -37.75
CA VAL A 449 -17.47 -35.45 -38.84
C VAL A 449 -16.76 -34.53 -39.85
N PRO A 450 -16.94 -34.70 -41.18
CA PRO A 450 -16.18 -33.97 -42.20
C PRO A 450 -16.64 -32.52 -42.39
N ALA A 451 -15.66 -31.66 -42.67
CA ALA A 451 -15.79 -30.23 -42.88
C ALA A 451 -16.54 -29.87 -44.16
N LEU A 452 -17.45 -28.91 -44.08
CA LEU A 452 -18.07 -28.21 -45.19
C LEU A 452 -17.18 -27.07 -45.69
N ALA A 453 -17.05 -26.94 -47.01
CA ALA A 453 -16.22 -25.98 -47.71
C ALA A 453 -16.71 -24.51 -47.60
N PRO A 454 -15.83 -23.52 -47.79
CA PRO A 454 -16.15 -22.11 -47.57
C PRO A 454 -16.86 -21.48 -48.78
N GLN A 455 -17.90 -20.68 -48.48
CA GLN A 455 -18.54 -19.79 -49.45
C GLN A 455 -17.84 -18.43 -49.54
N ALA A 456 -17.90 -17.89 -50.73
CA ALA A 456 -17.16 -16.76 -51.23
C ALA A 456 -17.60 -15.39 -50.64
N LYS A 457 -16.61 -14.55 -50.56
CA LYS A 457 -16.51 -13.15 -50.27
C LYS A 457 -17.40 -12.26 -51.14
N ALA A 458 -18.20 -11.37 -50.56
CA ALA A 458 -18.78 -10.22 -51.25
C ALA A 458 -18.11 -8.92 -50.76
N ALA A 459 -17.98 -7.98 -51.68
CA ALA A 459 -17.13 -6.81 -51.62
C ALA A 459 -17.60 -5.70 -50.64
N ASP A 460 -16.60 -4.99 -50.19
CA ASP A 460 -16.57 -3.81 -49.34
C ASP A 460 -17.06 -2.54 -50.07
N PRO A 461 -17.75 -1.62 -49.44
CA PRO A 461 -17.75 -0.22 -49.85
C PRO A 461 -17.10 0.70 -48.81
N SER A 462 -16.18 1.53 -49.30
CA SER A 462 -15.41 2.57 -48.63
C SER A 462 -16.26 3.59 -47.86
N PRO A 463 -15.75 4.14 -46.75
CA PRO A 463 -16.45 5.20 -45.99
C PRO A 463 -16.18 6.60 -46.59
N PRO A 464 -17.11 7.55 -46.40
CA PRO A 464 -16.97 8.92 -46.88
C PRO A 464 -16.12 9.79 -45.95
N ILE A 465 -15.39 10.69 -46.59
CA ILE A 465 -14.57 11.76 -46.05
C ILE A 465 -15.47 12.74 -45.28
N LEU A 466 -15.22 12.98 -44.01
CA LEU A 466 -15.84 14.05 -43.22
C LEU A 466 -14.91 15.24 -43.10
N ALA A 467 -15.48 16.40 -43.40
CA ALA A 467 -14.88 17.73 -43.48
C ALA A 467 -14.43 18.26 -42.09
N GLU A 468 -13.38 19.05 -42.12
CA GLU A 468 -12.84 19.87 -41.03
C GLU A 468 -13.88 20.84 -40.45
N VAL A 469 -13.94 20.89 -39.11
CA VAL A 469 -14.69 21.91 -38.36
C VAL A 469 -13.67 22.85 -37.70
N PRO A 470 -13.79 24.17 -37.87
CA PRO A 470 -12.83 25.14 -37.32
C PRO A 470 -13.04 25.36 -35.81
N SER A 471 -11.94 25.34 -35.06
CA SER A 471 -11.87 25.67 -33.64
C SER A 471 -12.15 27.14 -33.37
N ARG A 472 -13.20 27.44 -32.60
CA ARG A 472 -13.44 28.75 -31.98
C ARG A 472 -12.89 28.76 -30.55
N HIS A 473 -11.89 29.60 -30.31
CA HIS A 473 -11.50 30.05 -28.97
C HIS A 473 -12.53 31.02 -28.39
N PRO A 474 -12.94 30.90 -27.14
CA PRO A 474 -13.55 31.99 -26.40
C PRO A 474 -12.48 32.75 -25.60
N SER A 475 -12.38 34.03 -25.90
CA SER A 475 -11.70 35.05 -25.10
C SER A 475 -12.31 35.15 -23.70
N ARG A 476 -11.48 35.02 -22.66
CA ARG A 476 -11.87 35.32 -21.27
C ARG A 476 -11.31 36.67 -20.86
N THR A 477 -12.19 37.63 -20.77
CA THR A 477 -11.99 38.89 -20.04
C THR A 477 -12.34 38.68 -18.56
N GLY A 478 -11.47 39.16 -17.70
CA GLY A 478 -11.81 39.85 -16.47
C GLY A 478 -11.95 39.03 -15.19
N THR A 479 -11.16 39.32 -14.32
CA THR A 479 -11.25 39.89 -12.95
C THR A 479 -10.13 39.36 -12.07
N ALA A 480 -9.10 40.16 -11.92
CA ALA A 480 -8.07 40.03 -10.91
C ALA A 480 -8.69 40.28 -9.53
N THR A 481 -8.79 39.27 -8.70
CA THR A 481 -9.10 39.40 -7.28
C THR A 481 -7.81 39.36 -6.46
N ARG A 482 -7.61 40.44 -5.73
CA ARG A 482 -6.56 40.75 -4.76
C ARG A 482 -6.13 39.58 -3.90
N TYR A 483 -4.90 39.07 -4.11
CA TYR A 483 -4.12 38.36 -3.12
C TYR A 483 -2.64 38.79 -3.21
N SER A 484 -2.37 40.05 -2.88
CA SER A 484 -1.01 40.55 -2.71
C SER A 484 -0.83 41.17 -1.32
N ARG A 485 -0.72 40.34 -0.26
CA ARG A 485 -0.36 40.87 1.07
C ARG A 485 0.43 39.94 1.97
N PHE A 486 1.03 38.85 1.47
CA PHE A 486 1.85 37.98 2.33
C PHE A 486 3.25 37.59 1.80
N ALA A 487 3.73 38.25 0.74
CA ALA A 487 5.07 37.96 0.16
C ALA A 487 6.21 38.83 0.73
N HIS A 488 6.03 39.53 1.85
CA HIS A 488 7.04 40.44 2.40
C HIS A 488 7.54 40.04 3.78
N ARG A 489 8.16 38.84 3.90
CA ARG A 489 9.03 38.53 5.06
C ARG A 489 9.98 37.34 4.88
N SER A 490 10.36 36.99 3.67
CA SER A 490 11.55 36.16 3.44
C SER A 490 12.41 36.89 2.42
N GLY A 491 13.60 37.36 2.84
CA GLY A 491 14.49 38.20 2.05
C GLY A 491 15.18 37.47 0.89
N LEU A 492 14.39 36.95 -0.04
CA LEU A 492 14.84 36.49 -1.35
C LEU A 492 14.32 37.49 -2.37
N ARG A 493 15.24 38.33 -2.88
CA ARG A 493 14.98 39.17 -4.05
C ARG A 493 14.82 38.28 -5.27
N ASP A 494 13.72 38.45 -6.02
CA ASP A 494 13.62 37.99 -7.40
C ASP A 494 14.59 38.81 -8.24
N PRO A 495 15.46 38.23 -9.08
CA PRO A 495 16.23 38.97 -10.08
C PRO A 495 15.26 39.51 -11.13
N GLY A 496 15.37 40.81 -11.40
CA GLY A 496 14.64 41.51 -12.47
C GLY A 496 15.12 41.03 -13.86
N PRO A 497 14.36 41.30 -14.92
CA PRO A 497 14.62 40.80 -16.28
C PRO A 497 15.89 41.39 -16.97
N ASP A 498 16.69 42.20 -16.31
CA ASP A 498 17.84 42.92 -16.90
C ASP A 498 19.18 42.61 -16.19
N ASP A 499 19.29 41.63 -15.30
CA ASP A 499 20.59 41.24 -14.73
C ASP A 499 21.26 40.16 -15.61
N PRO A 500 22.52 40.40 -16.08
CA PRO A 500 23.25 39.46 -16.91
C PRO A 500 23.63 38.20 -16.09
N ASP A 501 23.54 37.05 -16.75
CA ASP A 501 23.91 35.74 -16.25
C ASP A 501 25.42 35.71 -15.89
N PRO A 502 25.82 35.37 -14.68
CA PRO A 502 27.25 35.37 -14.27
C PRO A 502 28.08 34.27 -14.95
N ASP A 503 27.51 33.42 -15.78
CA ASP A 503 28.21 32.32 -16.47
C ASP A 503 28.38 32.54 -18.00
N ASP A 504 28.07 33.73 -18.54
CA ASP A 504 28.28 34.01 -19.96
C ASP A 504 29.73 34.51 -20.19
N PRO A 505 30.56 33.81 -21.01
CA PRO A 505 31.94 34.20 -21.24
C PRO A 505 31.99 35.51 -22.05
N ASP A 506 32.71 36.49 -21.55
CA ASP A 506 33.00 37.80 -22.17
C ASP A 506 33.55 37.60 -23.61
N PRO A 507 32.86 38.14 -24.66
CA PRO A 507 33.32 37.99 -26.05
C PRO A 507 34.59 38.79 -26.39
N ASN A 508 35.21 39.50 -25.43
CA ASN A 508 36.42 40.31 -25.68
C ASN A 508 37.75 39.78 -25.10
N ASP A 509 37.77 38.56 -24.56
CA ASP A 509 39.01 37.98 -24.08
C ASP A 509 39.79 37.30 -25.23
N ILE A 510 40.43 38.12 -26.07
CA ILE A 510 41.45 37.73 -27.03
C ILE A 510 42.80 38.09 -26.43
N GLY A 511 43.37 37.23 -25.61
CA GLY A 511 44.76 37.31 -25.14
C GLY A 511 45.68 36.49 -26.05
N PRO A 512 46.91 36.96 -26.33
CA PRO A 512 47.74 36.43 -27.42
C PRO A 512 48.59 35.21 -27.01
N ARG A 513 48.68 34.28 -28.02
CA ARG A 513 49.64 33.17 -28.20
C ARG A 513 49.54 31.93 -27.33
#